data_5e598a60890f51f46141516c3baed963
#
_entry.id   5e598a60890f51f46141516c3baed963
#
_cell.length_a   1.000
_cell.length_b   1.000
_cell.length_c   1.000
_cell.angle_alpha   90.00
_cell.angle_beta   90.00
_cell.angle_gamma   90.00
#
_symmetry.space_group_name_H-M   'P 1'
#
loop_
_entity.id
_entity.type
_entity.pdbx_description
1 polymer ?
#
loop_
_entity_poly.entity_id
_entity_poly.type
_entity_poly.pdbx_seq_one_letter_code
_entity_poly.pdbx_strand_id
1 'polypeptide(L)'
;MLESALKEQLKGIFAGLEANFTFDISVSSSHENKTELLELLGDVADCSDHITCVVNEGDALKFTLLKNGDRTGITFWGIPNGHEFTSLLLAVLNLDGKGKNFPDEAVCNRVKALKGPIHLTTYVSLTCTNCPDVVQALNAMTTLNPAITHEMVDGALYQDEVDALKIQGVPSVFADGKLLHVGRGEFGELLAKLEDQYGIDETKANAEVKEYDVIVAGGGPAGVSAAIYSARK
;
A
#
# COMPACT_ATOMS: atom_id res chain seq x y z
N MET A 1 -20.36 -11.43 -2.77
CA MET A 1 -19.78 -12.76 -3.16
C MET A 1 -18.95 -12.63 -4.43
N LEU A 2 -17.73 -13.15 -4.41
CA LEU A 2 -16.87 -13.22 -5.59
C LEU A 2 -17.36 -14.30 -6.57
N GLU A 3 -17.25 -14.04 -7.86
CA GLU A 3 -17.60 -15.02 -8.90
C GLU A 3 -16.67 -16.25 -8.84
N SER A 4 -17.20 -17.43 -9.16
CA SER A 4 -16.43 -18.69 -9.11
C SER A 4 -15.16 -18.67 -9.95
N ALA A 5 -15.19 -18.01 -11.13
CA ALA A 5 -14.02 -17.87 -11.98
C ALA A 5 -12.89 -17.05 -11.31
N LEU A 6 -13.26 -15.96 -10.61
CA LEU A 6 -12.33 -15.15 -9.86
C LEU A 6 -11.74 -15.90 -8.66
N LYS A 7 -12.55 -16.67 -7.92
CA LYS A 7 -12.07 -17.53 -6.84
C LYS A 7 -11.04 -18.57 -7.32
N GLU A 8 -11.25 -19.18 -8.47
CA GLU A 8 -10.25 -20.11 -9.04
C GLU A 8 -8.94 -19.41 -9.44
N GLN A 9 -9.01 -18.18 -9.94
CA GLN A 9 -7.82 -17.38 -10.20
C GLN A 9 -7.09 -17.03 -8.89
N LEU A 10 -7.83 -16.64 -7.84
CA LEU A 10 -7.25 -16.32 -6.53
C LEU A 10 -6.56 -17.53 -5.89
N LYS A 11 -7.14 -18.72 -5.99
CA LYS A 11 -6.48 -19.97 -5.55
C LYS A 11 -5.12 -20.17 -6.22
N GLY A 12 -5.05 -19.92 -7.54
CA GLY A 12 -3.79 -19.97 -8.28
C GLY A 12 -2.77 -18.92 -7.82
N ILE A 13 -3.23 -17.70 -7.54
CA ILE A 13 -2.40 -16.60 -7.03
C ILE A 13 -1.85 -16.89 -5.63
N PHE A 14 -2.70 -17.42 -4.75
CA PHE A 14 -2.34 -17.71 -3.36
C PHE A 14 -1.72 -19.09 -3.12
N ALA A 15 -1.64 -19.95 -4.13
CA ALA A 15 -1.03 -21.29 -4.02
C ALA A 15 0.44 -21.24 -3.56
N GLY A 16 1.12 -20.12 -3.75
CA GLY A 16 2.51 -19.93 -3.36
C GLY A 16 2.72 -19.24 -2.02
N LEU A 17 1.66 -18.95 -1.24
CA LEU A 17 1.80 -18.32 0.07
C LEU A 17 2.53 -19.24 1.05
N GLU A 18 3.44 -18.68 1.82
CA GLU A 18 4.24 -19.39 2.83
C GLU A 18 3.89 -18.95 4.26
N ALA A 19 3.53 -17.67 4.45
CA ALA A 19 3.12 -17.15 5.74
C ALA A 19 1.61 -17.31 5.95
N ASN A 20 1.19 -17.31 7.22
CA ASN A 20 -0.23 -17.28 7.58
C ASN A 20 -0.69 -15.82 7.74
N PHE A 21 -1.83 -15.51 7.12
CA PHE A 21 -2.45 -14.19 7.19
C PHE A 21 -3.77 -14.25 7.93
N THR A 22 -4.05 -13.22 8.70
CA THR A 22 -5.34 -13.05 9.36
C THR A 22 -5.91 -11.68 9.01
N PHE A 23 -7.13 -11.65 8.54
CA PHE A 23 -7.93 -10.45 8.48
C PHE A 23 -8.55 -10.24 9.86
N ASP A 24 -7.94 -9.37 10.68
CA ASP A 24 -8.41 -9.01 12.02
C ASP A 24 -9.48 -7.92 11.86
N ILE A 25 -10.74 -8.35 11.78
CA ILE A 25 -11.91 -7.54 11.44
C ILE A 25 -12.47 -6.95 12.74
N SER A 26 -12.68 -5.62 12.74
CA SER A 26 -13.35 -4.89 13.81
C SER A 26 -14.59 -4.21 13.23
N VAL A 27 -15.77 -4.61 13.67
CA VAL A 27 -17.05 -4.09 13.16
C VAL A 27 -18.16 -4.26 14.18
N SER A 28 -19.05 -3.25 14.29
CA SER A 28 -20.25 -3.36 15.12
C SER A 28 -21.20 -4.43 14.59
N SER A 29 -21.83 -5.16 15.52
CA SER A 29 -22.85 -6.16 15.17
C SER A 29 -24.03 -5.58 14.38
N SER A 30 -24.31 -4.28 14.56
CA SER A 30 -25.41 -3.56 13.89
C SER A 30 -24.98 -2.77 12.64
N HIS A 31 -23.72 -2.82 12.23
CA HIS A 31 -23.24 -2.04 11.07
C HIS A 31 -23.85 -2.57 9.77
N GLU A 32 -24.45 -1.68 8.97
CA GLU A 32 -25.21 -2.04 7.75
C GLU A 32 -24.35 -2.80 6.71
N ASN A 33 -23.08 -2.43 6.55
CA ASN A 33 -22.17 -3.03 5.57
C ASN A 33 -21.38 -4.22 6.14
N LYS A 34 -21.66 -4.67 7.38
CA LYS A 34 -20.95 -5.80 8.01
C LYS A 34 -20.99 -7.06 7.17
N THR A 35 -22.17 -7.42 6.68
CA THR A 35 -22.38 -8.64 5.88
C THR A 35 -21.52 -8.61 4.62
N GLU A 36 -21.51 -7.48 3.90
CA GLU A 36 -20.74 -7.35 2.66
C GLU A 36 -19.22 -7.48 2.91
N LEU A 37 -18.70 -6.85 3.98
CA LEU A 37 -17.29 -6.99 4.34
C LEU A 37 -16.93 -8.45 4.66
N LEU A 38 -17.75 -9.12 5.48
CA LEU A 38 -17.50 -10.51 5.88
C LEU A 38 -17.59 -11.48 4.69
N GLU A 39 -18.52 -11.26 3.76
CA GLU A 39 -18.63 -12.05 2.53
C GLU A 39 -17.39 -11.86 1.65
N LEU A 40 -16.94 -10.62 1.42
CA LEU A 40 -15.75 -10.37 0.61
C LEU A 40 -14.50 -11.02 1.21
N LEU A 41 -14.24 -10.76 2.49
CA LEU A 41 -13.02 -11.28 3.15
C LEU A 41 -13.09 -12.80 3.34
N GLY A 42 -14.28 -13.36 3.62
CA GLY A 42 -14.50 -14.80 3.67
C GLY A 42 -14.25 -15.46 2.32
N ASP A 43 -14.77 -14.88 1.23
CA ASP A 43 -14.53 -15.38 -0.13
C ASP A 43 -13.04 -15.37 -0.52
N VAL A 44 -12.28 -14.37 -0.06
CA VAL A 44 -10.83 -14.30 -0.25
C VAL A 44 -10.12 -15.34 0.61
N ALA A 45 -10.52 -15.50 1.87
CA ALA A 45 -9.93 -16.48 2.79
C ALA A 45 -10.16 -17.93 2.31
N ASP A 46 -11.35 -18.22 1.76
CA ASP A 46 -11.67 -19.53 1.19
C ASP A 46 -10.77 -19.93 -0.01
N CYS A 47 -9.99 -18.99 -0.53
CA CYS A 47 -9.09 -19.26 -1.65
C CYS A 47 -7.69 -19.74 -1.21
N SER A 48 -7.39 -19.83 0.10
CA SER A 48 -6.10 -20.31 0.60
C SER A 48 -6.18 -20.76 2.06
N ASP A 49 -5.59 -21.90 2.39
CA ASP A 49 -5.44 -22.37 3.77
C ASP A 49 -4.54 -21.46 4.64
N HIS A 50 -3.81 -20.55 4.00
CA HIS A 50 -2.96 -19.58 4.67
C HIS A 50 -3.68 -18.26 5.06
N ILE A 51 -4.96 -18.12 4.73
CA ILE A 51 -5.71 -16.88 5.03
C ILE A 51 -6.92 -17.21 5.91
N THR A 52 -7.08 -16.48 7.00
CA THR A 52 -8.20 -16.63 7.94
C THR A 52 -8.84 -15.29 8.27
N CYS A 53 -10.08 -15.32 8.75
CA CYS A 53 -10.79 -14.16 9.26
C CYS A 53 -11.03 -14.31 10.77
N VAL A 54 -10.76 -13.25 11.52
CA VAL A 54 -11.16 -13.13 12.94
C VAL A 54 -12.05 -11.90 13.07
N VAL A 55 -13.24 -12.07 13.67
CA VAL A 55 -14.22 -10.98 13.79
C VAL A 55 -14.35 -10.57 15.25
N ASN A 56 -14.10 -9.31 15.51
CA ASN A 56 -14.21 -8.67 16.81
C ASN A 56 -15.30 -7.59 16.79
N GLU A 57 -15.97 -7.37 17.93
CA GLU A 57 -16.85 -6.23 18.09
C GLU A 57 -16.02 -4.94 18.12
N GLY A 58 -16.48 -3.91 17.40
CA GLY A 58 -15.79 -2.62 17.29
C GLY A 58 -16.68 -1.53 16.74
N ASP A 59 -16.25 -0.29 16.84
CA ASP A 59 -17.07 0.88 16.49
C ASP A 59 -16.97 1.29 15.01
N ALA A 60 -16.03 0.69 14.25
CA ALA A 60 -15.74 1.04 12.87
C ALA A 60 -15.77 -0.18 11.95
N LEU A 61 -16.07 0.03 10.68
CA LEU A 61 -15.97 -1.01 9.64
C LEU A 61 -14.54 -1.07 9.11
N LYS A 62 -13.69 -1.89 9.72
CA LYS A 62 -12.29 -2.01 9.32
C LYS A 62 -11.72 -3.39 9.55
N PHE A 63 -10.58 -3.66 8.93
CA PHE A 63 -9.74 -4.81 9.25
C PHE A 63 -8.26 -4.48 9.09
N THR A 64 -7.45 -5.12 9.92
CA THR A 64 -5.98 -5.02 9.87
C THR A 64 -5.41 -6.35 9.38
N LEU A 65 -4.39 -6.29 8.53
CA LEU A 65 -3.65 -7.48 8.11
C LEU A 65 -2.68 -7.88 9.22
N LEU A 66 -2.78 -9.15 9.65
CA LEU A 66 -1.76 -9.78 10.49
C LEU A 66 -0.98 -10.81 9.65
N LYS A 67 0.31 -10.93 9.92
CA LYS A 67 1.18 -11.95 9.34
C LYS A 67 1.77 -12.80 10.47
N ASN A 68 1.48 -14.09 10.48
CA ASN A 68 1.88 -15.03 11.54
C ASN A 68 1.48 -14.55 12.95
N GLY A 69 0.37 -13.83 13.06
CA GLY A 69 -0.16 -13.26 14.30
C GLY A 69 0.31 -11.84 14.63
N ASP A 70 1.33 -11.33 13.95
CA ASP A 70 1.86 -9.99 14.18
C ASP A 70 1.17 -8.94 13.28
N ARG A 71 0.96 -7.73 13.83
CA ARG A 71 0.41 -6.60 13.06
C ARG A 71 1.40 -6.13 11.99
N THR A 72 0.93 -5.99 10.76
CA THR A 72 1.76 -5.58 9.62
C THR A 72 1.82 -4.06 9.43
N GLY A 73 0.97 -3.31 10.14
CA GLY A 73 0.81 -1.87 9.93
C GLY A 73 -0.14 -1.50 8.80
N ILE A 74 -0.74 -2.46 8.08
CA ILE A 74 -1.68 -2.20 6.99
C ILE A 74 -3.11 -2.42 7.48
N THR A 75 -3.94 -1.39 7.34
CA THR A 75 -5.37 -1.41 7.74
C THR A 75 -6.23 -0.86 6.60
N PHE A 76 -7.39 -1.46 6.42
CA PHE A 76 -8.42 -1.00 5.48
C PHE A 76 -9.67 -0.60 6.28
N TRP A 77 -10.12 0.65 6.10
CA TRP A 77 -11.35 1.18 6.65
C TRP A 77 -12.40 1.22 5.54
N GLY A 78 -13.31 0.26 5.57
CA GLY A 78 -14.30 0.01 4.54
C GLY A 78 -14.13 -1.34 3.87
N ILE A 79 -14.72 -1.48 2.69
CA ILE A 79 -14.74 -2.72 1.91
C ILE A 79 -13.86 -2.52 0.67
N PRO A 80 -12.65 -3.09 0.60
CA PRO A 80 -11.76 -2.90 -0.54
C PRO A 80 -12.23 -3.69 -1.75
N ASN A 81 -13.34 -3.26 -2.35
CA ASN A 81 -13.87 -3.78 -3.61
C ASN A 81 -13.56 -2.82 -4.79
N GLY A 82 -14.13 -3.06 -5.96
CA GLY A 82 -13.89 -2.25 -7.15
C GLY A 82 -12.40 -2.17 -7.47
N HIS A 83 -11.89 -0.96 -7.65
CA HIS A 83 -10.47 -0.75 -8.00
C HIS A 83 -9.51 -1.10 -6.84
N GLU A 84 -9.95 -1.01 -5.58
CA GLU A 84 -9.10 -1.29 -4.41
C GLU A 84 -9.01 -2.80 -4.07
N PHE A 85 -9.76 -3.67 -4.73
CA PHE A 85 -9.63 -5.10 -4.52
C PHE A 85 -8.22 -5.60 -4.84
N THR A 86 -7.61 -5.10 -5.90
CA THR A 86 -6.21 -5.41 -6.24
C THR A 86 -5.23 -4.94 -5.16
N SER A 87 -5.51 -3.81 -4.50
CA SER A 87 -4.67 -3.30 -3.40
C SER A 87 -4.65 -4.24 -2.19
N LEU A 88 -5.79 -4.88 -1.87
CA LEU A 88 -5.85 -5.93 -0.86
C LEU A 88 -5.00 -7.15 -1.25
N LEU A 89 -5.17 -7.66 -2.48
CA LEU A 89 -4.43 -8.85 -2.94
C LEU A 89 -2.93 -8.61 -2.94
N LEU A 90 -2.49 -7.45 -3.45
CA LEU A 90 -1.07 -7.09 -3.47
C LEU A 90 -0.50 -6.85 -2.08
N ALA A 91 -1.29 -6.35 -1.13
CA ALA A 91 -0.84 -6.23 0.26
C ALA A 91 -0.46 -7.60 0.85
N VAL A 92 -1.31 -8.62 0.67
CA VAL A 92 -1.02 -10.00 1.11
C VAL A 92 0.23 -10.55 0.42
N LEU A 93 0.32 -10.43 -0.91
CA LEU A 93 1.45 -10.96 -1.69
C LEU A 93 2.77 -10.26 -1.35
N ASN A 94 2.74 -8.93 -1.15
CA ASN A 94 3.93 -8.15 -0.76
C ASN A 94 4.43 -8.57 0.62
N LEU A 95 3.53 -8.74 1.57
CA LEU A 95 3.85 -9.19 2.91
C LEU A 95 4.46 -10.60 2.91
N ASP A 96 4.04 -11.48 1.99
CA ASP A 96 4.62 -12.82 1.83
C ASP A 96 5.94 -12.83 1.03
N GLY A 97 6.34 -11.67 0.47
CA GLY A 97 7.52 -11.59 -0.39
C GLY A 97 7.31 -12.10 -1.81
N LYS A 98 6.06 -12.39 -2.19
CA LYS A 98 5.68 -12.88 -3.54
C LYS A 98 5.21 -11.74 -4.47
N GLY A 99 5.06 -10.52 -3.95
CA GLY A 99 4.69 -9.36 -4.74
C GLY A 99 5.76 -8.99 -5.76
N LYS A 100 5.30 -8.52 -6.93
CA LYS A 100 6.17 -8.16 -8.06
C LYS A 100 6.17 -6.65 -8.36
N ASN A 101 5.51 -5.87 -7.53
CA ASN A 101 5.33 -4.42 -7.72
C ASN A 101 6.27 -3.57 -6.84
N PHE A 102 7.30 -4.17 -6.27
CA PHE A 102 8.35 -3.42 -5.58
C PHE A 102 9.25 -2.71 -6.60
N PRO A 103 9.72 -1.49 -6.29
CA PRO A 103 10.73 -0.83 -7.08
C PRO A 103 12.09 -1.55 -6.98
N ASP A 104 13.10 -1.02 -7.63
CA ASP A 104 14.46 -1.54 -7.52
C ASP A 104 15.01 -1.49 -6.08
N GLU A 105 16.08 -2.22 -5.83
CA GLU A 105 16.67 -2.37 -4.50
C GLU A 105 17.14 -1.02 -3.92
N ALA A 106 17.63 -0.11 -4.75
CA ALA A 106 18.10 1.20 -4.29
C ALA A 106 16.93 2.03 -3.72
N VAL A 107 15.78 2.00 -4.39
CA VAL A 107 14.55 2.66 -3.91
C VAL A 107 14.01 1.95 -2.65
N CYS A 108 14.01 0.62 -2.63
CA CYS A 108 13.62 -0.14 -1.43
C CYS A 108 14.49 0.22 -0.20
N ASN A 109 15.81 0.38 -0.38
CA ASN A 109 16.72 0.76 0.70
C ASN A 109 16.46 2.18 1.21
N ARG A 110 16.06 3.12 0.35
CA ARG A 110 15.62 4.45 0.78
C ARG A 110 14.39 4.38 1.68
N VAL A 111 13.39 3.54 1.35
CA VAL A 111 12.22 3.33 2.21
C VAL A 111 12.64 2.77 3.58
N LYS A 112 13.51 1.76 3.61
CA LYS A 112 14.03 1.17 4.86
C LYS A 112 14.80 2.18 5.72
N ALA A 113 15.37 3.21 5.10
CA ALA A 113 16.11 4.28 5.76
C ALA A 113 15.24 5.43 6.27
N LEU A 114 13.95 5.51 5.90
CA LEU A 114 13.04 6.53 6.44
C LEU A 114 13.00 6.46 7.97
N LYS A 115 13.11 7.62 8.61
CA LYS A 115 12.95 7.74 10.06
C LYS A 115 11.46 7.74 10.41
N GLY A 116 11.10 6.98 11.43
CA GLY A 116 9.72 6.90 11.92
C GLY A 116 9.61 7.15 13.42
N PRO A 117 8.41 7.00 14.01
CA PRO A 117 7.22 6.42 13.39
C PRO A 117 6.55 7.34 12.37
N ILE A 118 5.91 6.76 11.35
CA ILE A 118 5.14 7.46 10.32
C ILE A 118 3.75 6.82 10.22
N HIS A 119 2.70 7.61 10.41
CA HIS A 119 1.32 7.15 10.28
C HIS A 119 0.68 7.78 9.04
N LEU A 120 0.39 6.94 8.04
CA LEU A 120 -0.20 7.35 6.78
C LEU A 120 -1.68 7.00 6.75
N THR A 121 -2.50 7.93 6.27
CA THR A 121 -3.92 7.70 5.99
C THR A 121 -4.23 8.16 4.58
N THR A 122 -4.81 7.29 3.76
CA THR A 122 -5.20 7.60 2.38
C THR A 122 -6.70 7.51 2.23
N TYR A 123 -7.35 8.64 1.97
CA TYR A 123 -8.76 8.69 1.61
C TYR A 123 -8.92 8.39 0.13
N VAL A 124 -9.79 7.43 -0.18
CA VAL A 124 -10.02 6.94 -1.54
C VAL A 124 -11.51 6.95 -1.90
N SER A 125 -11.80 6.75 -3.17
CA SER A 125 -13.11 6.32 -3.66
C SER A 125 -12.92 5.01 -4.42
N LEU A 126 -13.79 4.04 -4.20
CA LEU A 126 -13.72 2.72 -4.84
C LEU A 126 -13.86 2.77 -6.36
N THR A 127 -14.36 3.89 -6.90
CA THR A 127 -14.48 4.15 -8.35
C THR A 127 -13.32 4.97 -8.93
N CYS A 128 -12.37 5.39 -8.11
CA CYS A 128 -11.22 6.17 -8.51
C CYS A 128 -10.15 5.29 -9.16
N THR A 129 -9.77 5.57 -10.40
CA THR A 129 -8.79 4.77 -11.14
C THR A 129 -7.33 5.04 -10.74
N ASN A 130 -7.04 6.18 -10.08
CA ASN A 130 -5.69 6.55 -9.63
C ASN A 130 -5.43 6.20 -8.16
N CYS A 131 -6.48 5.88 -7.40
CA CYS A 131 -6.34 5.57 -5.97
C CYS A 131 -5.50 4.32 -5.72
N PRO A 132 -5.67 3.20 -6.46
CA PRO A 132 -4.91 1.99 -6.24
C PRO A 132 -3.40 2.17 -6.36
N ASP A 133 -2.91 3.00 -7.29
CA ASP A 133 -1.47 3.23 -7.47
C ASP A 133 -0.85 3.80 -6.20
N VAL A 134 -1.54 4.74 -5.55
CA VAL A 134 -1.09 5.39 -4.31
C VAL A 134 -1.21 4.43 -3.13
N VAL A 135 -2.35 3.75 -2.96
CA VAL A 135 -2.57 2.78 -1.87
C VAL A 135 -1.54 1.65 -1.93
N GLN A 136 -1.31 1.08 -3.10
CA GLN A 136 -0.35 0.00 -3.30
C GLN A 136 1.10 0.45 -3.03
N ALA A 137 1.47 1.66 -3.44
CA ALA A 137 2.79 2.22 -3.15
C ALA A 137 3.02 2.39 -1.64
N LEU A 138 2.04 2.95 -0.92
CA LEU A 138 2.15 3.15 0.53
C LEU A 138 2.09 1.83 1.32
N ASN A 139 1.27 0.87 0.91
CA ASN A 139 1.27 -0.49 1.47
C ASN A 139 2.62 -1.19 1.25
N ALA A 140 3.24 -1.03 0.08
CA ALA A 140 4.57 -1.58 -0.18
C ALA A 140 5.64 -0.91 0.70
N MET A 141 5.58 0.41 0.92
CA MET A 141 6.47 1.10 1.85
C MET A 141 6.31 0.60 3.28
N THR A 142 5.06 0.38 3.74
CA THR A 142 4.77 -0.21 5.06
C THR A 142 5.36 -1.61 5.20
N THR A 143 5.31 -2.43 4.14
CA THR A 143 5.93 -3.76 4.13
C THR A 143 7.46 -3.70 4.25
N LEU A 144 8.08 -2.67 3.69
CA LEU A 144 9.55 -2.50 3.68
C LEU A 144 10.10 -1.89 4.97
N ASN A 145 9.30 -1.07 5.67
CA ASN A 145 9.75 -0.35 6.87
C ASN A 145 8.69 -0.47 7.99
N PRO A 146 8.95 -1.24 9.05
CA PRO A 146 8.00 -1.45 10.15
C PRO A 146 7.70 -0.19 10.98
N ALA A 147 8.45 0.90 10.78
CA ALA A 147 8.13 2.19 11.39
C ALA A 147 7.04 2.96 10.64
N ILE A 148 6.55 2.46 9.51
CA ILE A 148 5.47 3.04 8.72
C ILE A 148 4.20 2.22 8.96
N THR A 149 3.08 2.89 9.20
CA THR A 149 1.74 2.31 9.16
C THR A 149 0.92 3.01 8.09
N HIS A 150 0.02 2.28 7.45
CA HIS A 150 -0.86 2.85 6.43
C HIS A 150 -2.29 2.38 6.60
N GLU A 151 -3.21 3.33 6.58
CA GLU A 151 -4.65 3.12 6.61
C GLU A 151 -5.27 3.63 5.30
N MET A 152 -5.91 2.74 4.55
CA MET A 152 -6.79 3.11 3.43
C MET A 152 -8.19 3.35 3.99
N VAL A 153 -8.78 4.50 3.68
CA VAL A 153 -10.13 4.89 4.13
C VAL A 153 -11.05 5.11 2.94
N ASP A 154 -12.15 4.37 2.87
CA ASP A 154 -13.20 4.64 1.89
C ASP A 154 -13.97 5.91 2.30
N GLY A 155 -13.73 7.01 1.60
CA GLY A 155 -14.33 8.30 1.91
C GLY A 155 -15.85 8.31 1.81
N ALA A 156 -16.46 7.39 1.08
CA ALA A 156 -17.92 7.29 1.01
C ALA A 156 -18.56 6.82 2.32
N LEU A 157 -17.83 6.00 3.11
CA LEU A 157 -18.29 5.49 4.40
C LEU A 157 -17.91 6.40 5.57
N TYR A 158 -16.93 7.30 5.37
CA TYR A 158 -16.38 8.18 6.41
C TYR A 158 -16.49 9.66 6.00
N GLN A 159 -17.68 10.05 5.51
CA GLN A 159 -17.94 11.38 4.96
C GLN A 159 -17.70 12.52 5.97
N ASP A 160 -18.01 12.29 7.25
CA ASP A 160 -17.79 13.29 8.30
C ASP A 160 -16.31 13.64 8.45
N GLU A 161 -15.41 12.66 8.29
CA GLU A 161 -13.96 12.89 8.29
C GLU A 161 -13.51 13.61 7.03
N VAL A 162 -14.03 13.21 5.87
CA VAL A 162 -13.77 13.86 4.58
C VAL A 162 -14.13 15.36 4.64
N ASP A 163 -15.28 15.67 5.22
CA ASP A 163 -15.75 17.05 5.36
C ASP A 163 -14.92 17.85 6.38
N ALA A 164 -14.60 17.24 7.54
CA ALA A 164 -13.77 17.86 8.57
C ALA A 164 -12.36 18.17 8.06
N LEU A 165 -11.78 17.29 7.25
CA LEU A 165 -10.46 17.46 6.62
C LEU A 165 -10.51 18.31 5.34
N LYS A 166 -11.69 18.71 4.87
CA LYS A 166 -11.94 19.47 3.64
C LYS A 166 -11.32 18.82 2.40
N ILE A 167 -11.42 17.51 2.30
CA ILE A 167 -10.92 16.73 1.16
C ILE A 167 -11.75 17.07 -0.07
N GLN A 168 -11.12 17.54 -1.14
CA GLN A 168 -11.79 17.92 -2.38
C GLN A 168 -11.50 16.97 -3.55
N GLY A 169 -10.61 16.01 -3.36
CA GLY A 169 -10.23 15.07 -4.38
C GLY A 169 -9.54 13.84 -3.80
N VAL A 170 -9.57 12.74 -4.54
CA VAL A 170 -8.95 11.48 -4.13
C VAL A 170 -8.01 10.96 -5.22
N PRO A 171 -6.96 10.21 -4.83
CA PRO A 171 -6.57 9.92 -3.45
C PRO A 171 -6.06 11.17 -2.72
N SER A 172 -6.31 11.26 -1.42
CA SER A 172 -5.72 12.27 -0.52
C SER A 172 -4.95 11.56 0.58
N VAL A 173 -3.64 11.80 0.64
CA VAL A 173 -2.73 11.17 1.59
C VAL A 173 -2.39 12.14 2.71
N PHE A 174 -2.56 11.70 3.94
CA PHE A 174 -2.16 12.41 5.14
C PHE A 174 -1.02 11.65 5.82
N ALA A 175 -0.06 12.38 6.36
CA ALA A 175 1.02 11.86 7.18
C ALA A 175 0.96 12.54 8.56
N ASP A 176 0.76 11.74 9.62
CA ASP A 176 0.51 12.23 10.99
C ASP A 176 -0.55 13.35 11.05
N GLY A 177 -1.66 13.14 10.31
CA GLY A 177 -2.79 14.07 10.25
C GLY A 177 -2.57 15.34 9.40
N LYS A 178 -1.42 15.47 8.72
CA LYS A 178 -1.13 16.59 7.82
C LYS A 178 -1.19 16.14 6.38
N LEU A 179 -1.82 16.94 5.51
CA LEU A 179 -1.91 16.65 4.09
C LEU A 179 -0.52 16.57 3.45
N LEU A 180 -0.18 15.40 2.91
CA LEU A 180 1.08 15.12 2.23
C LEU A 180 0.95 15.18 0.71
N HIS A 181 -0.13 14.61 0.16
CA HIS A 181 -0.30 14.45 -1.28
C HIS A 181 -1.78 14.37 -1.67
N VAL A 182 -2.12 14.87 -2.87
CA VAL A 182 -3.46 14.77 -3.47
C VAL A 182 -3.34 14.38 -4.93
N GLY A 183 -4.20 13.48 -5.38
CA GLY A 183 -4.28 13.02 -6.75
C GLY A 183 -3.32 11.90 -7.08
N ARG A 184 -3.08 11.66 -8.37
CA ARG A 184 -2.15 10.63 -8.82
C ARG A 184 -0.76 10.86 -8.24
N GLY A 185 -0.14 9.81 -7.74
CA GLY A 185 1.22 9.84 -7.20
C GLY A 185 1.96 8.56 -7.54
N GLU A 186 3.19 8.69 -7.97
CA GLU A 186 4.08 7.56 -8.22
C GLU A 186 4.90 7.24 -6.97
N PHE A 187 5.35 5.98 -6.84
CA PHE A 187 6.12 5.50 -5.69
C PHE A 187 7.28 6.44 -5.31
N GLY A 188 8.09 6.84 -6.31
CA GLY A 188 9.25 7.71 -6.08
C GLY A 188 8.90 9.12 -5.63
N GLU A 189 7.78 9.67 -6.11
CA GLU A 189 7.29 10.98 -5.68
C GLU A 189 6.81 10.95 -4.23
N LEU A 190 6.03 9.93 -3.86
CA LEU A 190 5.54 9.74 -2.49
C LEU A 190 6.71 9.55 -1.51
N LEU A 191 7.69 8.71 -1.91
CA LEU A 191 8.90 8.51 -1.12
C LEU A 191 9.68 9.80 -0.91
N ALA A 192 9.89 10.60 -1.95
CA ALA A 192 10.62 11.86 -1.83
C ALA A 192 9.94 12.84 -0.85
N LYS A 193 8.61 12.91 -0.85
CA LYS A 193 7.85 13.72 0.11
C LYS A 193 8.01 13.23 1.56
N LEU A 194 8.05 11.90 1.76
CA LEU A 194 8.30 11.33 3.08
C LEU A 194 9.74 11.58 3.55
N GLU A 195 10.72 11.47 2.67
CA GLU A 195 12.12 11.80 2.97
C GLU A 195 12.29 13.26 3.38
N ASP A 196 11.62 14.18 2.67
CA ASP A 196 11.64 15.61 2.97
C ASP A 196 11.02 15.92 4.34
N GLN A 197 9.93 15.22 4.69
CA GLN A 197 9.22 15.47 5.95
C GLN A 197 9.85 14.79 7.16
N TYR A 198 10.36 13.56 7.02
CA TYR A 198 10.83 12.74 8.14
C TYR A 198 12.34 12.56 8.18
N GLY A 199 13.01 12.78 7.06
CA GLY A 199 14.43 12.52 6.90
C GLY A 199 14.76 11.03 6.80
N ILE A 200 16.02 10.75 6.51
CA ILE A 200 16.56 9.40 6.36
C ILE A 200 17.65 9.13 7.39
N ASP A 201 17.81 7.88 7.77
CA ASP A 201 18.95 7.36 8.51
C ASP A 201 20.05 6.99 7.51
N GLU A 202 21.05 7.85 7.38
CA GLU A 202 22.15 7.67 6.43
C GLU A 202 22.92 6.37 6.66
N THR A 203 22.91 5.82 7.88
CA THR A 203 23.60 4.56 8.19
C THR A 203 22.88 3.35 7.60
N LYS A 204 21.57 3.47 7.36
CA LYS A 204 20.72 2.44 6.72
C LYS A 204 20.58 2.66 5.23
N ALA A 205 20.76 3.89 4.77
CA ALA A 205 20.65 4.29 3.37
C ALA A 205 21.80 3.81 2.49
N ASN A 206 22.72 2.95 2.98
CA ASN A 206 23.91 2.48 2.28
C ASN A 206 23.60 1.97 0.86
N ALA A 207 23.27 2.91 -0.03
CA ALA A 207 23.56 2.76 -1.44
C ALA A 207 25.09 2.84 -1.56
N GLU A 208 25.74 1.82 -2.13
CA GLU A 208 27.12 1.97 -2.60
C GLU A 208 27.21 3.31 -3.32
N VAL A 209 27.98 4.24 -2.78
CA VAL A 209 28.29 5.48 -3.48
C VAL A 209 29.16 5.08 -4.68
N LYS A 210 28.51 4.99 -5.85
CA LYS A 210 29.24 4.75 -7.09
C LYS A 210 29.68 6.11 -7.63
N GLU A 211 30.96 6.29 -7.77
CA GLU A 211 31.51 7.46 -8.44
C GLU A 211 31.48 7.25 -9.95
N TYR A 212 30.99 8.25 -10.66
CA TYR A 212 30.94 8.29 -12.11
C TYR A 212 31.48 9.62 -12.58
N ASP A 213 32.29 9.59 -13.65
CA ASP A 213 32.76 10.82 -14.30
C ASP A 213 31.61 11.61 -14.96
N VAL A 214 30.61 10.90 -15.45
CA VAL A 214 29.42 11.48 -16.10
C VAL A 214 28.17 10.66 -15.76
N ILE A 215 27.10 11.35 -15.36
CA ILE A 215 25.76 10.77 -15.18
C ILE A 215 24.83 11.42 -16.21
N VAL A 216 24.17 10.61 -17.03
CA VAL A 216 23.15 11.08 -17.98
C VAL A 216 21.78 10.71 -17.44
N ALA A 217 21.02 11.73 -17.02
CA ALA A 217 19.64 11.56 -16.55
C ALA A 217 18.65 11.73 -17.69
N GLY A 218 17.97 10.63 -18.05
CA GLY A 218 16.93 10.59 -19.06
C GLY A 218 17.29 9.78 -20.31
N GLY A 219 16.33 8.96 -20.78
CA GLY A 219 16.46 8.08 -21.96
C GLY A 219 15.93 8.67 -23.26
N GLY A 220 15.66 9.97 -23.33
CA GLY A 220 15.26 10.65 -24.57
C GLY A 220 16.40 10.79 -25.58
N PRO A 221 16.13 11.25 -26.82
CA PRO A 221 17.15 11.35 -27.87
C PRO A 221 18.40 12.13 -27.45
N ALA A 222 18.25 13.19 -26.66
CA ALA A 222 19.35 14.00 -26.15
C ALA A 222 20.19 13.23 -25.11
N GLY A 223 19.55 12.52 -24.18
CA GLY A 223 20.23 11.71 -23.17
C GLY A 223 20.99 10.53 -23.79
N VAL A 224 20.37 9.83 -24.74
CA VAL A 224 21.02 8.73 -25.48
C VAL A 224 22.24 9.25 -26.24
N SER A 225 22.13 10.40 -26.93
CA SER A 225 23.25 11.02 -27.61
C SER A 225 24.37 11.39 -26.64
N ALA A 226 24.05 12.01 -25.50
CA ALA A 226 25.03 12.35 -24.48
C ALA A 226 25.76 11.11 -23.92
N ALA A 227 25.03 10.02 -23.64
CA ALA A 227 25.60 8.76 -23.16
C ALA A 227 26.57 8.14 -24.17
N ILE A 228 26.19 8.11 -25.48
CA ILE A 228 27.04 7.59 -26.54
C ILE A 228 28.33 8.41 -26.66
N TYR A 229 28.26 9.74 -26.62
CA TYR A 229 29.44 10.58 -26.70
C TYR A 229 30.34 10.47 -25.48
N SER A 230 29.77 10.36 -24.28
CA SER A 230 30.54 10.19 -23.03
C SER A 230 31.26 8.84 -22.97
N ALA A 231 30.63 7.78 -23.48
CA ALA A 231 31.21 6.43 -23.50
C ALA A 231 32.35 6.24 -24.54
N ARG A 232 32.58 7.22 -25.43
CA ARG A 232 33.63 7.16 -26.45
C ARG A 232 34.98 7.76 -26.02
N LYS A 233 35.07 8.33 -24.82
CA LYS A 233 36.29 8.84 -24.23
C LYS A 233 36.88 7.83 -23.26
#